data_95323e5f0bf501e98c1afcaa5a1234fa
#
_entry.id   95323e5f0bf501e98c1afcaa5a1234fa
#
_cell.length_a   1.000
_cell.length_b   1.000
_cell.length_c   1.000
_cell.angle_alpha   90.00
_cell.angle_beta   90.00
_cell.angle_gamma   90.00
#
_symmetry.space_group_name_H-M   'P 1'
#
loop_
_entity.id
_entity.type
_entity.pdbx_description
1 polymer ?
#
loop_
_entity_poly.entity_id
_entity_poly.type
_entity_poly.pdbx_seq_one_letter_code
_entity_poly.pdbx_strand_id
1 'polypeptide(L)'
;MECVEWFHNQRITALWDMSKNYALKVLSINDFTRLHSIDGIEKAPALEWFDFGNAVCATSEIESLSPLCNTNIRRIDFYGKKIKDFDISVLSKMKNLEIFNFPTNLFTTEQVAWIVANFPDLKGYSLRPYVEFVNKMNETEIPTVIIVGKRKPAMVIKGNEKRIENYTEKFHAMVKEMSMRAVENAKV
;
A
#
# COMPACT_ATOMS: atom_id res chain seq x y z
N MET A 1 5.21 -24.53 9.32
CA MET A 1 5.92 -23.60 8.40
C MET A 1 5.36 -22.20 8.67
N GLU A 2 6.22 -21.27 9.10
CA GLU A 2 5.80 -19.92 9.51
C GLU A 2 6.01 -18.87 8.41
N CYS A 3 6.87 -19.14 7.44
CA CYS A 3 7.19 -18.22 6.34
C CYS A 3 7.19 -18.97 5.01
N VAL A 4 6.57 -18.36 4.00
CA VAL A 4 6.61 -18.79 2.61
C VAL A 4 6.99 -17.60 1.75
N GLU A 5 8.06 -17.75 1.00
CA GLU A 5 8.53 -16.78 0.02
C GLU A 5 8.57 -17.44 -1.35
N TRP A 6 7.81 -16.90 -2.30
CA TRP A 6 7.77 -17.38 -3.67
C TRP A 6 8.15 -16.27 -4.62
N PHE A 7 9.08 -16.59 -5.49
CA PHE A 7 9.58 -15.67 -6.49
C PHE A 7 9.42 -16.24 -7.89
N HIS A 8 8.92 -15.41 -8.79
CA HIS A 8 8.78 -15.64 -10.23
C HIS A 8 7.93 -16.86 -10.61
N ASN A 9 6.65 -16.64 -10.87
CA ASN A 9 5.78 -17.65 -11.48
C ASN A 9 4.78 -17.01 -12.44
N GLN A 10 4.78 -17.51 -13.69
CA GLN A 10 3.91 -17.02 -14.76
C GLN A 10 2.70 -17.91 -15.05
N ARG A 11 2.50 -18.98 -14.28
CA ARG A 11 1.44 -19.98 -14.51
C ARG A 11 0.38 -20.03 -13.42
N ILE A 12 0.76 -19.73 -12.19
CA ILE A 12 -0.14 -19.78 -11.03
C ILE A 12 -1.17 -18.64 -11.14
N THR A 13 -2.43 -19.02 -11.04
CA THR A 13 -3.59 -18.11 -11.12
C THR A 13 -4.36 -18.00 -9.80
N ALA A 14 -4.14 -18.93 -8.85
CA ALA A 14 -4.77 -18.97 -7.55
C ALA A 14 -3.77 -19.45 -6.48
N LEU A 15 -4.01 -19.08 -5.24
CA LEU A 15 -3.25 -19.60 -4.11
C LEU A 15 -3.58 -21.10 -3.91
N TRP A 16 -2.67 -21.81 -3.22
CA TRP A 16 -2.91 -23.20 -2.81
C TRP A 16 -3.86 -23.27 -1.61
N ASP A 17 -4.33 -24.44 -1.28
CA ASP A 17 -5.13 -24.64 -0.07
C ASP A 17 -4.28 -24.39 1.19
N MET A 18 -4.55 -23.27 1.86
CA MET A 18 -3.85 -22.84 3.08
C MET A 18 -4.43 -23.41 4.37
N SER A 19 -5.47 -24.25 4.31
CA SER A 19 -6.15 -24.78 5.50
C SER A 19 -5.25 -25.53 6.47
N LYS A 20 -4.12 -26.06 5.97
CA LYS A 20 -3.09 -26.73 6.79
C LYS A 20 -1.95 -25.80 7.21
N ASN A 21 -1.97 -24.53 6.80
CA ASN A 21 -0.93 -23.54 7.08
C ASN A 21 -1.30 -22.64 8.25
N TYR A 22 -1.93 -23.19 9.28
CA TYR A 22 -2.42 -22.43 10.44
C TYR A 22 -1.34 -21.71 11.24
N ALA A 23 -0.07 -22.05 11.05
CA ALA A 23 1.09 -21.37 11.67
C ALA A 23 1.80 -20.39 10.72
N LEU A 24 1.25 -20.13 9.51
CA LEU A 24 1.86 -19.23 8.54
C LEU A 24 1.72 -17.78 9.00
N LYS A 25 2.86 -17.12 9.25
CA LYS A 25 2.93 -15.71 9.67
C LYS A 25 3.33 -14.76 8.54
N VAL A 26 4.16 -15.23 7.62
CA VAL A 26 4.69 -14.42 6.51
C VAL A 26 4.41 -15.10 5.18
N LEU A 27 3.78 -14.37 4.28
CA LEU A 27 3.58 -14.78 2.89
C LEU A 27 4.11 -13.70 1.96
N SER A 28 5.17 -14.00 1.23
CA SER A 28 5.74 -13.15 0.21
C SER A 28 5.56 -13.80 -1.16
N ILE A 29 4.90 -13.09 -2.08
CA ILE A 29 4.60 -13.54 -3.44
C ILE A 29 5.06 -12.48 -4.42
N ASN A 30 6.21 -12.70 -5.02
CA ASN A 30 6.85 -11.73 -5.88
C ASN A 30 6.88 -12.20 -7.33
N ASP A 31 6.56 -11.30 -8.26
CA ASP A 31 6.60 -11.53 -9.71
C ASP A 31 5.67 -12.66 -10.20
N PHE A 32 4.42 -12.63 -9.74
CA PHE A 32 3.35 -13.53 -10.17
C PHE A 32 2.38 -12.79 -11.11
N THR A 33 2.60 -12.91 -12.42
CA THR A 33 1.88 -12.10 -13.43
C THR A 33 0.43 -12.52 -13.65
N ARG A 34 0.04 -13.74 -13.29
CA ARG A 34 -1.31 -14.29 -13.47
C ARG A 34 -2.09 -14.49 -12.18
N LEU A 35 -1.49 -14.26 -11.03
CA LEU A 35 -2.18 -14.35 -9.75
C LEU A 35 -2.96 -13.04 -9.52
N HIS A 36 -4.27 -13.09 -9.71
CA HIS A 36 -5.15 -11.94 -9.54
C HIS A 36 -6.04 -12.03 -8.31
N SER A 37 -6.31 -13.23 -7.79
CA SER A 37 -7.03 -13.44 -6.55
C SER A 37 -6.10 -13.94 -5.45
N ILE A 38 -6.32 -13.42 -4.24
CA ILE A 38 -5.70 -13.90 -3.00
C ILE A 38 -6.72 -14.63 -2.12
N ASP A 39 -7.85 -15.06 -2.70
CA ASP A 39 -8.85 -15.90 -2.01
C ASP A 39 -8.20 -17.17 -1.49
N GLY A 40 -8.61 -17.58 -0.30
CA GLY A 40 -8.00 -18.72 0.43
C GLY A 40 -6.96 -18.28 1.46
N ILE A 41 -6.45 -17.04 1.40
CA ILE A 41 -5.50 -16.50 2.40
C ILE A 41 -6.13 -16.41 3.79
N GLU A 42 -7.46 -16.23 3.87
CA GLU A 42 -8.25 -16.23 5.10
C GLU A 42 -8.19 -17.56 5.87
N LYS A 43 -7.75 -18.63 5.21
CA LYS A 43 -7.49 -19.94 5.84
C LYS A 43 -6.16 -20.01 6.60
N ALA A 44 -5.34 -18.96 6.53
CA ALA A 44 -4.12 -18.77 7.30
C ALA A 44 -4.33 -17.71 8.40
N PRO A 45 -5.07 -18.00 9.48
CA PRO A 45 -5.49 -17.00 10.47
C PRO A 45 -4.32 -16.39 11.25
N ALA A 46 -3.16 -17.05 11.31
CA ALA A 46 -1.96 -16.53 11.95
C ALA A 46 -1.14 -15.59 11.08
N LEU A 47 -1.60 -15.28 9.83
CA LEU A 47 -0.86 -14.42 8.91
C LEU A 47 -0.78 -12.99 9.45
N GLU A 48 0.46 -12.52 9.63
CA GLU A 48 0.79 -11.20 10.15
C GLU A 48 1.39 -10.29 9.08
N TRP A 49 2.10 -10.85 8.09
CA TRP A 49 2.76 -10.09 7.05
C TRP A 49 2.45 -10.67 5.66
N PHE A 50 1.87 -9.83 4.82
CA PHE A 50 1.63 -10.11 3.40
C PHE A 50 2.46 -9.16 2.53
N ASP A 51 3.33 -9.74 1.71
CA ASP A 51 4.15 -9.04 0.72
C ASP A 51 3.77 -9.54 -0.67
N PHE A 52 3.39 -8.62 -1.56
CA PHE A 52 2.87 -8.95 -2.88
C PHE A 52 3.37 -7.99 -3.95
N GLY A 53 3.78 -8.56 -5.08
CA GLY A 53 4.12 -7.82 -6.28
C GLY A 53 5.61 -7.80 -6.56
N ASN A 54 6.06 -6.79 -7.32
CA ASN A 54 7.47 -6.61 -7.65
C ASN A 54 7.76 -5.11 -7.72
N ALA A 55 8.67 -4.65 -6.89
CA ALA A 55 9.04 -3.23 -6.82
C ALA A 55 9.70 -2.70 -8.12
N VAL A 56 10.30 -3.58 -8.93
CA VAL A 56 11.00 -3.20 -10.17
C VAL A 56 10.06 -3.23 -11.37
N CYS A 57 9.21 -4.26 -11.46
CA CYS A 57 8.29 -4.48 -12.58
C CYS A 57 6.86 -4.66 -12.05
N ALA A 58 6.26 -3.59 -11.54
CA ALA A 58 4.91 -3.63 -10.98
C ALA A 58 3.85 -3.90 -12.06
N THR A 59 3.74 -5.15 -12.51
CA THR A 59 2.75 -5.61 -13.50
C THR A 59 1.58 -6.34 -12.86
N SER A 60 1.77 -6.85 -11.65
CA SER A 60 0.78 -7.67 -10.93
C SER A 60 -0.43 -6.82 -10.49
N GLU A 61 -1.62 -7.35 -10.70
CA GLU A 61 -2.88 -6.74 -10.26
C GLU A 61 -3.64 -7.77 -9.41
N ILE A 62 -4.25 -7.33 -8.32
CA ILE A 62 -5.15 -8.18 -7.52
C ILE A 62 -6.57 -7.64 -7.56
N GLU A 63 -7.55 -8.55 -7.34
CA GLU A 63 -8.96 -8.19 -7.30
C GLU A 63 -9.25 -7.33 -6.06
N SER A 64 -8.90 -7.80 -4.86
CA SER A 64 -9.22 -7.14 -3.59
C SER A 64 -8.24 -7.52 -2.49
N LEU A 65 -8.14 -6.67 -1.45
CA LEU A 65 -7.49 -6.97 -0.17
C LEU A 65 -8.45 -7.59 0.86
N SER A 66 -9.74 -7.73 0.55
CA SER A 66 -10.77 -8.20 1.49
C SER A 66 -10.47 -9.55 2.15
N PRO A 67 -9.83 -10.54 1.48
CA PRO A 67 -9.48 -11.80 2.14
C PRO A 67 -8.55 -11.64 3.33
N LEU A 68 -7.73 -10.59 3.38
CA LEU A 68 -6.82 -10.32 4.51
C LEU A 68 -7.56 -9.90 5.79
N CYS A 69 -8.83 -9.47 5.71
CA CYS A 69 -9.60 -9.05 6.88
C CYS A 69 -9.83 -10.16 7.91
N ASN A 70 -9.74 -11.42 7.49
CA ASN A 70 -9.94 -12.60 8.34
C ASN A 70 -8.63 -13.22 8.83
N THR A 71 -7.54 -12.46 8.73
CA THR A 71 -6.21 -12.85 9.22
C THR A 71 -5.75 -11.93 10.36
N ASN A 72 -4.61 -12.24 10.99
CA ASN A 72 -3.99 -11.37 11.99
C ASN A 72 -3.05 -10.34 11.35
N ILE A 73 -3.37 -9.87 10.14
CA ILE A 73 -2.50 -9.01 9.35
C ILE A 73 -2.09 -7.73 10.11
N ARG A 74 -0.78 -7.52 10.22
CA ARG A 74 -0.15 -6.35 10.83
C ARG A 74 0.62 -5.53 9.81
N ARG A 75 1.11 -6.18 8.75
CA ARG A 75 1.90 -5.53 7.71
C ARG A 75 1.48 -5.99 6.32
N ILE A 76 1.27 -5.01 5.44
CA ILE A 76 1.06 -5.22 4.01
C ILE A 76 2.13 -4.43 3.26
N ASP A 77 2.92 -5.12 2.45
CA ASP A 77 3.81 -4.55 1.44
C ASP A 77 3.23 -4.90 0.06
N PHE A 78 2.55 -3.94 -0.55
CA PHE A 78 1.90 -4.14 -1.84
C PHE A 78 2.65 -3.39 -2.94
N TYR A 79 3.34 -4.09 -3.81
CA TYR A 79 4.08 -3.55 -4.97
C TYR A 79 3.43 -3.93 -6.31
N GLY A 80 2.12 -4.13 -6.31
CA GLY A 80 1.34 -4.34 -7.53
C GLY A 80 0.97 -3.03 -8.22
N LYS A 81 0.59 -3.15 -9.50
CA LYS A 81 0.14 -2.04 -10.33
C LYS A 81 -1.23 -1.51 -9.94
N LYS A 82 -2.12 -2.43 -9.49
CA LYS A 82 -3.52 -2.10 -9.22
C LYS A 82 -4.17 -3.09 -8.25
N ILE A 83 -5.06 -2.57 -7.43
CA ILE A 83 -6.10 -3.32 -6.74
C ILE A 83 -7.40 -2.94 -7.46
N LYS A 84 -8.11 -3.91 -8.06
CA LYS A 84 -9.24 -3.62 -8.95
C LYS A 84 -10.44 -3.12 -8.19
N ASP A 85 -10.85 -3.86 -7.19
CA ASP A 85 -11.96 -3.51 -6.31
C ASP A 85 -11.39 -3.00 -4.97
N PHE A 86 -10.87 -1.77 -5.01
CA PHE A 86 -10.35 -1.13 -3.82
C PHE A 86 -11.43 -0.27 -3.15
N ASP A 87 -12.21 -0.92 -2.31
CA ASP A 87 -12.94 -0.22 -1.27
C ASP A 87 -11.99 0.08 -0.10
N ILE A 88 -11.68 1.37 0.07
CA ILE A 88 -10.75 1.84 1.10
C ILE A 88 -11.22 1.49 2.52
N SER A 89 -12.55 1.31 2.71
CA SER A 89 -13.14 0.92 3.98
C SER A 89 -12.71 -0.48 4.45
N VAL A 90 -12.17 -1.31 3.54
CA VAL A 90 -11.64 -2.63 3.87
C VAL A 90 -10.53 -2.56 4.93
N LEU A 91 -9.76 -1.47 4.95
CA LEU A 91 -8.70 -1.27 5.94
C LEU A 91 -9.24 -1.19 7.37
N SER A 92 -10.46 -0.67 7.58
CA SER A 92 -11.09 -0.59 8.90
C SER A 92 -11.42 -1.96 9.51
N LYS A 93 -11.49 -3.00 8.68
CA LYS A 93 -11.73 -4.38 9.10
C LYS A 93 -10.44 -5.09 9.53
N MET A 94 -9.28 -4.56 9.16
CA MET A 94 -7.95 -5.09 9.51
C MET A 94 -7.47 -4.47 10.82
N LYS A 95 -8.06 -4.89 11.95
CA LYS A 95 -7.89 -4.25 13.27
C LYS A 95 -6.46 -4.19 13.79
N ASN A 96 -5.59 -5.10 13.31
CA ASN A 96 -4.20 -5.20 13.75
C ASN A 96 -3.22 -4.56 12.77
N LEU A 97 -3.70 -3.93 11.67
CA LEU A 97 -2.83 -3.36 10.65
C LEU A 97 -2.03 -2.17 11.18
N GLU A 98 -0.71 -2.29 11.18
CA GLU A 98 0.24 -1.28 11.67
C GLU A 98 1.05 -0.64 10.55
N ILE A 99 1.30 -1.42 9.47
CA ILE A 99 2.14 -0.98 8.36
C ILE A 99 1.45 -1.28 7.03
N PHE A 100 1.30 -0.26 6.20
CA PHE A 100 0.83 -0.41 4.82
C PHE A 100 1.74 0.34 3.85
N ASN A 101 2.60 -0.39 3.15
CA ASN A 101 3.46 0.13 2.12
C ASN A 101 2.88 -0.13 0.74
N PHE A 102 2.89 0.88 -0.13
CA PHE A 102 2.39 0.79 -1.49
C PHE A 102 3.09 1.82 -2.40
N PRO A 103 3.12 1.59 -3.73
CA PRO A 103 3.68 2.55 -4.69
C PRO A 103 3.00 3.91 -4.61
N THR A 104 3.76 4.98 -4.71
CA THR A 104 3.28 6.36 -4.58
C THR A 104 2.13 6.72 -5.52
N ASN A 105 1.96 5.98 -6.61
CA ASN A 105 0.93 6.18 -7.64
C ASN A 105 -0.23 5.16 -7.60
N LEU A 106 -0.29 4.31 -6.57
CA LEU A 106 -1.35 3.29 -6.45
C LEU A 106 -2.73 3.91 -6.24
N PHE A 107 -2.82 4.89 -5.35
CA PHE A 107 -4.04 5.58 -4.96
C PHE A 107 -4.06 7.04 -5.41
N THR A 108 -5.23 7.68 -5.39
CA THR A 108 -5.30 9.13 -5.56
C THR A 108 -4.80 9.84 -4.30
N THR A 109 -4.44 11.11 -4.42
CA THR A 109 -4.01 11.92 -3.26
C THR A 109 -5.09 11.98 -2.18
N GLU A 110 -6.36 12.07 -2.60
CA GLU A 110 -7.54 12.10 -1.74
C GLU A 110 -7.71 10.78 -0.99
N GLN A 111 -7.51 9.63 -1.66
CA GLN A 111 -7.56 8.32 -1.00
C GLN A 111 -6.45 8.17 0.04
N VAL A 112 -5.23 8.63 -0.25
CA VAL A 112 -4.13 8.59 0.71
C VAL A 112 -4.41 9.53 1.90
N ALA A 113 -4.91 10.74 1.64
CA ALA A 113 -5.30 11.67 2.70
C ALA A 113 -6.41 11.08 3.60
N TRP A 114 -7.37 10.36 3.00
CA TRP A 114 -8.40 9.66 3.75
C TRP A 114 -7.82 8.54 4.64
N ILE A 115 -6.87 7.75 4.13
CA ILE A 115 -6.19 6.72 4.93
C ILE A 115 -5.50 7.38 6.13
N VAL A 116 -4.70 8.42 5.91
CA VAL A 116 -3.97 9.13 6.98
C VAL A 116 -4.92 9.73 8.01
N ALA A 117 -6.07 10.27 7.56
CA ALA A 117 -7.07 10.87 8.45
C ALA A 117 -7.79 9.85 9.34
N ASN A 118 -8.06 8.64 8.82
CA ASN A 118 -8.85 7.63 9.53
C ASN A 118 -7.97 6.60 10.26
N PHE A 119 -6.69 6.51 9.93
CA PHE A 119 -5.72 5.60 10.54
C PHE A 119 -4.45 6.36 10.95
N PRO A 120 -4.51 7.22 11.97
CA PRO A 120 -3.41 8.12 12.34
C PRO A 120 -2.13 7.38 12.80
N ASP A 121 -2.28 6.17 13.32
CA ASP A 121 -1.17 5.34 13.79
C ASP A 121 -0.59 4.41 12.71
N LEU A 122 -1.26 4.33 11.54
CA LEU A 122 -0.82 3.49 10.43
C LEU A 122 0.46 4.06 9.80
N LYS A 123 1.49 3.23 9.70
CA LYS A 123 2.78 3.58 9.13
C LYS A 123 2.88 3.14 7.67
N GLY A 124 3.60 3.91 6.86
CA GLY A 124 3.87 3.56 5.47
C GLY A 124 4.64 4.68 4.76
N TYR A 125 5.54 4.30 3.84
CA TYR A 125 6.38 5.31 3.17
C TYR A 125 5.58 6.21 2.23
N SER A 126 4.42 5.78 1.73
CA SER A 126 3.52 6.57 0.88
C SER A 126 2.38 7.27 1.65
N LEU A 127 2.30 7.13 2.98
CA LEU A 127 1.30 7.81 3.82
C LEU A 127 1.75 9.23 4.20
N ARG A 128 2.13 10.01 3.17
CA ARG A 128 2.66 11.37 3.27
C ARG A 128 2.46 12.11 1.95
N PRO A 129 2.64 13.45 1.90
CA PRO A 129 2.43 14.21 0.67
C PRO A 129 3.42 13.87 -0.46
N TYR A 130 4.64 13.47 -0.13
CA TYR A 130 5.66 13.08 -1.09
C TYR A 130 6.67 12.12 -0.46
N VAL A 131 7.43 11.43 -1.31
CA VAL A 131 8.55 10.56 -0.92
C VAL A 131 9.83 11.14 -1.51
N GLU A 132 10.85 11.30 -0.68
CA GLU A 132 12.17 11.75 -1.11
C GLU A 132 13.02 10.58 -1.58
N PHE A 133 13.82 10.82 -2.61
CA PHE A 133 14.86 9.90 -3.04
C PHE A 133 16.01 10.67 -3.71
N VAL A 134 17.16 10.03 -3.80
CA VAL A 134 18.31 10.59 -4.51
C VAL A 134 18.39 9.93 -5.88
N ASN A 135 18.21 10.73 -6.91
CA ASN A 135 18.45 10.28 -8.29
C ASN A 135 19.94 10.45 -8.59
N LYS A 136 20.59 9.39 -9.06
CA LYS A 136 22.00 9.41 -9.50
C LYS A 136 22.05 9.54 -11.00
N MET A 137 22.54 10.67 -11.48
CA MET A 137 22.72 10.94 -12.89
C MET A 137 24.15 11.41 -13.14
N ASN A 138 24.94 10.65 -13.91
CA ASN A 138 26.34 10.94 -14.22
C ASN A 138 27.17 11.27 -12.95
N GLU A 139 27.13 10.39 -11.95
CA GLU A 139 27.81 10.52 -10.64
C GLU A 139 27.33 11.69 -9.77
N THR A 140 26.38 12.50 -10.25
CA THR A 140 25.80 13.60 -9.50
C THR A 140 24.54 13.11 -8.76
N GLU A 141 24.49 13.33 -7.46
CA GLU A 141 23.33 13.06 -6.63
C GLU A 141 22.34 14.24 -6.72
N ILE A 142 21.14 13.94 -7.20
CA ILE A 142 20.09 14.95 -7.40
C ILE A 142 18.93 14.63 -6.44
N PRO A 143 18.75 15.40 -5.35
CA PRO A 143 17.62 15.26 -4.45
C PRO A 143 16.30 15.48 -5.20
N THR A 144 15.43 14.49 -5.15
CA THR A 144 14.20 14.42 -5.93
C THR A 144 13.05 13.99 -5.01
N VAL A 145 11.85 14.44 -5.30
CA VAL A 145 10.61 13.99 -4.65
C VAL A 145 9.66 13.39 -5.65
N ILE A 146 8.89 12.38 -5.21
CA ILE A 146 7.71 11.88 -5.92
C ILE A 146 6.49 12.32 -5.11
N ILE A 147 5.64 13.13 -5.70
CA ILE A 147 4.36 13.51 -5.09
C ILE A 147 3.45 12.28 -5.05
N VAL A 148 2.87 12.02 -3.88
CA VAL A 148 1.99 10.86 -3.70
C VAL A 148 0.62 11.12 -4.33
N GLY A 149 0.18 10.17 -5.15
CA GLY A 149 -1.09 10.21 -5.86
C GLY A 149 -0.98 9.75 -7.32
N LYS A 150 -2.09 9.27 -7.87
CA LYS A 150 -2.16 8.89 -9.30
C LYS A 150 -1.83 10.09 -10.20
N ARG A 151 -0.98 9.84 -11.20
CA ARG A 151 -0.58 10.84 -12.21
C ARG A 151 0.10 12.09 -11.62
N LYS A 152 0.70 11.97 -10.45
CA LYS A 152 1.49 13.04 -9.85
C LYS A 152 2.93 13.01 -10.34
N PRO A 153 3.61 14.16 -10.40
CA PRO A 153 4.97 14.25 -10.92
C PRO A 153 6.01 13.77 -9.92
N ALA A 154 7.14 13.31 -10.45
CA ALA A 154 8.43 13.39 -9.77
C ALA A 154 9.10 14.72 -10.15
N MET A 155 9.81 15.35 -9.22
CA MET A 155 10.49 16.62 -9.50
C MET A 155 11.75 16.78 -8.63
N VAL A 156 12.76 17.41 -9.21
CA VAL A 156 13.97 17.84 -8.47
C VAL A 156 13.55 18.86 -7.43
N ILE A 157 14.12 18.77 -6.22
CA ILE A 157 13.76 19.68 -5.13
C ILE A 157 14.19 21.11 -5.48
N LYS A 158 15.46 21.29 -5.91
CA LYS A 158 16.02 22.59 -6.24
C LYS A 158 15.21 23.30 -7.35
N GLY A 159 14.65 24.46 -7.04
CA GLY A 159 13.84 25.29 -7.93
C GLY A 159 12.35 24.89 -7.99
N ASN A 160 11.94 23.88 -7.23
CA ASN A 160 10.54 23.46 -7.11
C ASN A 160 9.99 23.54 -5.67
N GLU A 161 10.73 24.16 -4.75
CA GLU A 161 10.42 24.19 -3.31
C GLU A 161 8.99 24.68 -3.06
N LYS A 162 8.61 25.83 -3.65
CA LYS A 162 7.26 26.40 -3.51
C LYS A 162 6.16 25.48 -4.09
N ARG A 163 6.47 24.74 -5.14
CA ARG A 163 5.51 23.79 -5.74
C ARG A 163 5.32 22.57 -4.84
N ILE A 164 6.39 22.07 -4.23
CA ILE A 164 6.35 20.96 -3.26
C ILE A 164 5.57 21.40 -2.03
N GLU A 165 5.84 22.59 -1.50
CA GLU A 165 5.11 23.19 -0.38
C GLU A 165 3.59 23.26 -0.67
N ASN A 166 3.19 23.78 -1.82
CA ASN A 166 1.78 23.82 -2.22
C ASN A 166 1.10 22.43 -2.26
N TYR A 167 1.82 21.39 -2.70
CA TYR A 167 1.30 20.01 -2.64
C TYR A 167 1.14 19.54 -1.19
N THR A 168 2.11 19.85 -0.34
CA THR A 168 2.13 19.49 1.08
C THR A 168 0.98 20.15 1.83
N GLU A 169 0.80 21.45 1.65
CA GLU A 169 -0.31 22.20 2.28
C GLU A 169 -1.68 21.65 1.87
N LYS A 170 -1.87 21.41 0.55
CA LYS A 170 -3.11 20.82 0.05
C LYS A 170 -3.39 19.44 0.63
N PHE A 171 -2.35 18.60 0.74
CA PHE A 171 -2.49 17.27 1.35
C PHE A 171 -2.92 17.38 2.81
N HIS A 172 -2.24 18.22 3.61
CA HIS A 172 -2.58 18.40 5.02
C HIS A 172 -3.96 19.01 5.22
N ALA A 173 -4.38 19.94 4.34
CA ALA A 173 -5.73 20.47 4.37
C ALA A 173 -6.80 19.38 4.13
N MET A 174 -6.57 18.49 3.15
CA MET A 174 -7.45 17.33 2.91
C MET A 174 -7.50 16.38 4.10
N VAL A 175 -6.35 16.04 4.69
CA VAL A 175 -6.31 15.18 5.90
C VAL A 175 -7.12 15.80 7.02
N LYS A 176 -6.93 17.11 7.31
CA LYS A 176 -7.66 17.83 8.34
C LYS A 176 -9.18 17.83 8.11
N GLU A 177 -9.61 18.11 6.88
CA GLU A 177 -11.03 18.10 6.52
C GLU A 177 -11.66 16.70 6.73
N MET A 178 -10.97 15.64 6.30
CA MET A 178 -11.45 14.27 6.42
C MET A 178 -11.49 13.78 7.88
N SER A 179 -10.51 14.18 8.69
CA SER A 179 -10.51 13.87 10.13
C SER A 179 -11.69 14.52 10.86
N MET A 180 -12.08 15.75 10.51
CA MET A 180 -13.24 16.43 11.08
C MET A 180 -14.54 15.71 10.74
N ARG A 181 -14.73 15.29 9.48
CA ARG A 181 -15.90 14.52 9.05
C ARG A 181 -16.01 13.16 9.73
N ALA A 182 -14.87 12.49 9.96
CA ALA A 182 -14.85 11.21 10.68
C ALA A 182 -15.33 11.36 12.13
N VAL A 183 -14.93 12.44 12.82
CA VAL A 183 -15.39 12.75 14.19
C VAL A 183 -16.87 13.09 14.25
N GLU A 184 -17.42 13.80 13.27
CA GLU A 184 -18.84 14.12 13.17
C GLU A 184 -19.69 12.85 12.98
N ASN A 185 -19.27 11.94 12.07
CA ASN A 185 -19.98 10.69 11.82
C ASN A 185 -19.91 9.70 13.00
N ALA A 186 -18.91 9.81 13.88
CA ALA A 186 -18.79 8.95 15.07
C ALA A 186 -19.65 9.43 16.25
N LYS A 187 -20.29 10.62 16.16
CA LYS A 187 -21.15 11.20 17.20
C LYS A 187 -22.65 10.96 16.95
N VAL A 188 -23.01 10.34 15.84
CA VAL A 188 -24.38 9.95 15.49
C VAL A 188 -24.58 8.46 15.73
#